data_2cf12aac6d59ce0a72eb0cb5a0c99680
#
_entry.id   2cf12aac6d59ce0a72eb0cb5a0c99680
#
_cell.length_a   1.000
_cell.length_b   1.000
_cell.length_c   1.000
_cell.angle_alpha   90.00
_cell.angle_beta   90.00
_cell.angle_gamma   90.00
#
_symmetry.space_group_name_H-M   'P 1'
#
loop_
_entity.id
_entity.type
_entity.pdbx_description
1 polymer ?
#
loop_
_entity_poly.entity_id
_entity_poly.type
_entity_poly.pdbx_seq_one_letter_code
_entity_poly.pdbx_strand_id
1 'polypeptide(L)'
;VEEERLKSILEGLLFAAGEPVSIGRLQSALEEVPKAEIQKALGAMATEFAAQNRGLTLEEVAGGYQLRTLKEHAQYVRRLLAAKPPRLSRPLLETAAIIAYRQPITRPEIEQLRGVDSGGVLETLLERRLVKIAGRKEAPGRPMMYATTPEFLETFGLKDLEGLPDLKEFQEIERAVEQTETGPVESIETHPEDATSVQEAEPEKSADFTDSAESADVEPEPRPSPEEPNESK
;
A
#
# COMPACT_ATOMS: atom_id res chain seq x y z
N VAL A 1 32.19 -16.98 -3.80
CA VAL A 1 31.73 -16.11 -4.89
C VAL A 1 32.40 -14.76 -4.70
N GLU A 2 32.97 -14.16 -5.77
CA GLU A 2 33.52 -12.80 -5.67
C GLU A 2 32.45 -11.83 -5.16
N GLU A 3 32.83 -10.92 -4.27
CA GLU A 3 31.87 -10.02 -3.59
C GLU A 3 31.03 -9.22 -4.59
N GLU A 4 31.64 -8.70 -5.66
CA GLU A 4 30.93 -7.94 -6.69
C GLU A 4 29.91 -8.80 -7.46
N ARG A 5 30.26 -10.05 -7.76
CA ARG A 5 29.34 -10.99 -8.40
C ARG A 5 28.16 -11.32 -7.48
N LEU A 6 28.40 -11.48 -6.17
CA LEU A 6 27.36 -11.73 -5.20
C LEU A 6 26.39 -10.55 -5.12
N LYS A 7 26.89 -9.30 -5.05
CA LYS A 7 26.07 -8.09 -5.09
C LYS A 7 25.19 -8.02 -6.33
N SER A 8 25.76 -8.27 -7.51
CA SER A 8 25.03 -8.28 -8.78
C SER A 8 23.90 -9.33 -8.80
N ILE A 9 24.15 -10.53 -8.27
CA ILE A 9 23.12 -11.58 -8.16
C ILE A 9 22.01 -11.14 -7.19
N LEU A 10 22.39 -10.62 -6.01
CA LEU A 10 21.43 -10.14 -5.00
C LEU A 10 20.56 -9.01 -5.55
N GLU A 11 21.13 -8.04 -6.28
CA GLU A 11 20.38 -6.98 -6.94
C GLU A 11 19.34 -7.55 -7.90
N GLY A 12 19.72 -8.50 -8.74
CA GLY A 12 18.82 -9.18 -9.67
C GLY A 12 17.70 -9.94 -8.96
N LEU A 13 18.01 -10.67 -7.89
CA LEU A 13 17.02 -11.42 -7.10
C LEU A 13 16.01 -10.48 -6.41
N LEU A 14 16.48 -9.41 -5.80
CA LEU A 14 15.64 -8.42 -5.12
C LEU A 14 14.75 -7.65 -6.11
N PHE A 15 15.30 -7.32 -7.28
CA PHE A 15 14.53 -6.69 -8.36
C PHE A 15 13.43 -7.62 -8.88
N ALA A 16 13.77 -8.88 -9.15
CA ALA A 16 12.81 -9.86 -9.65
C ALA A 16 11.70 -10.22 -8.65
N ALA A 17 12.01 -10.20 -7.35
CA ALA A 17 11.03 -10.48 -6.32
C ALA A 17 9.95 -9.40 -6.19
N GLY A 18 10.31 -8.13 -6.29
CA GLY A 18 9.39 -7.00 -6.13
C GLY A 18 8.75 -6.84 -4.74
N GLU A 19 9.06 -7.75 -3.81
CA GLU A 19 8.57 -7.81 -2.44
C GLU A 19 9.75 -7.95 -1.46
N PRO A 20 9.59 -7.70 -0.14
CA PRO A 20 10.65 -7.94 0.83
C PRO A 20 11.10 -9.39 0.85
N VAL A 21 12.39 -9.65 0.68
CA VAL A 21 12.96 -10.99 0.66
C VAL A 21 13.79 -11.22 1.92
N SER A 22 13.42 -12.22 2.72
CA SER A 22 14.16 -12.58 3.91
C SER A 22 15.55 -13.18 3.55
N ILE A 23 16.53 -13.01 4.47
CA ILE A 23 17.87 -13.57 4.28
C ILE A 23 17.82 -15.10 4.11
N GLY A 24 16.89 -15.78 4.81
CA GLY A 24 16.71 -17.23 4.66
C GLY A 24 16.27 -17.62 3.25
N ARG A 25 15.37 -16.83 2.62
CA ARG A 25 14.93 -17.07 1.24
C ARG A 25 16.04 -16.79 0.23
N LEU A 26 16.85 -15.73 0.45
CA LEU A 26 18.05 -15.45 -0.35
C LEU A 26 19.07 -16.57 -0.24
N GLN A 27 19.32 -17.08 0.98
CA GLN A 27 20.22 -18.20 1.20
C GLN A 27 19.75 -19.47 0.48
N SER A 28 18.45 -19.76 0.52
CA SER A 28 17.90 -20.92 -0.21
C SER A 28 18.08 -20.79 -1.73
N ALA A 29 18.07 -19.58 -2.27
CA ALA A 29 18.30 -19.34 -3.69
C ALA A 29 19.78 -19.39 -4.08
N LEU A 30 20.69 -19.09 -3.14
CA LEU A 30 22.14 -19.02 -3.37
C LEU A 30 22.90 -20.29 -2.92
N GLU A 31 22.21 -21.23 -2.29
CA GLU A 31 22.63 -22.55 -1.80
C GLU A 31 24.03 -22.63 -1.14
N GLU A 32 25.08 -22.17 -1.84
CA GLU A 32 26.49 -22.29 -1.43
C GLU A 32 27.00 -21.07 -0.62
N VAL A 33 26.21 -19.99 -0.50
CA VAL A 33 26.66 -18.75 0.13
C VAL A 33 26.24 -18.69 1.60
N PRO A 34 27.19 -18.53 2.54
CA PRO A 34 26.86 -18.39 3.95
C PRO A 34 26.00 -17.15 4.23
N LYS A 35 25.06 -17.29 5.18
CA LYS A 35 24.17 -16.20 5.60
C LYS A 35 24.92 -14.92 5.97
N ALA A 36 26.06 -15.03 6.63
CA ALA A 36 26.90 -13.91 7.03
C ALA A 36 27.45 -13.12 5.83
N GLU A 37 27.83 -13.81 4.75
CA GLU A 37 28.30 -13.17 3.52
C GLU A 37 27.17 -12.44 2.81
N ILE A 38 25.96 -13.04 2.76
CA ILE A 38 24.77 -12.39 2.21
C ILE A 38 24.47 -11.11 2.98
N GLN A 39 24.47 -11.15 4.32
CA GLN A 39 24.23 -9.96 5.16
C GLN A 39 25.28 -8.86 4.92
N LYS A 40 26.56 -9.26 4.85
CA LYS A 40 27.65 -8.31 4.57
C LYS A 40 27.47 -7.65 3.21
N ALA A 41 27.15 -8.43 2.17
CA ALA A 41 26.94 -7.92 0.82
C ALA A 41 25.75 -6.97 0.76
N LEU A 42 24.61 -7.30 1.40
CA LEU A 42 23.44 -6.43 1.48
C LEU A 42 23.74 -5.11 2.19
N GLY A 43 24.52 -5.14 3.29
CA GLY A 43 24.94 -3.92 3.98
C GLY A 43 25.86 -3.04 3.13
N ALA A 44 26.80 -3.63 2.39
CA ALA A 44 27.64 -2.92 1.44
C ALA A 44 26.81 -2.30 0.30
N MET A 45 25.88 -3.06 -0.29
CA MET A 45 24.96 -2.56 -1.32
C MET A 45 24.13 -1.37 -0.83
N ALA A 46 23.57 -1.44 0.37
CA ALA A 46 22.78 -0.33 0.94
C ALA A 46 23.61 0.96 1.02
N THR A 47 24.87 0.84 1.45
CA THR A 47 25.82 1.97 1.53
C THR A 47 26.15 2.50 0.13
N GLU A 48 26.41 1.63 -0.82
CA GLU A 48 26.74 1.99 -2.21
C GLU A 48 25.55 2.69 -2.91
N PHE A 49 24.33 2.16 -2.74
CA PHE A 49 23.12 2.79 -3.29
C PHE A 49 22.94 4.21 -2.75
N ALA A 50 23.15 4.41 -1.46
CA ALA A 50 23.06 5.74 -0.83
C ALA A 50 24.15 6.70 -1.32
N ALA A 51 25.41 6.21 -1.49
CA ALA A 51 26.55 7.04 -1.91
C ALA A 51 26.50 7.43 -3.38
N GLN A 52 25.96 6.59 -4.26
CA GLN A 52 25.96 6.77 -5.72
C GLN A 52 24.80 7.61 -6.25
N ASN A 53 23.96 8.17 -5.39
CA ASN A 53 22.78 8.97 -5.76
C ASN A 53 21.92 8.27 -6.84
N ARG A 54 21.71 6.97 -6.68
CA ARG A 54 20.87 6.14 -7.57
C ARG A 54 19.40 6.46 -7.37
N GLY A 55 18.56 6.16 -8.37
CA GLY A 55 17.10 6.30 -8.26
C GLY A 55 16.43 5.24 -7.37
N LEU A 56 17.20 4.28 -6.83
CA LEU A 56 16.76 3.18 -5.97
C LEU A 56 17.54 3.22 -4.65
N THR A 57 16.91 2.71 -3.60
CA THR A 57 17.51 2.43 -2.30
C THR A 57 17.25 0.98 -1.91
N LEU A 58 18.13 0.40 -1.11
CA LEU A 58 17.95 -0.91 -0.50
C LEU A 58 17.53 -0.72 0.95
N GLU A 59 16.30 -1.11 1.26
CA GLU A 59 15.72 -0.96 2.59
C GLU A 59 15.45 -2.33 3.23
N GLU A 60 15.63 -2.41 4.55
CA GLU A 60 15.22 -3.54 5.36
C GLU A 60 13.79 -3.32 5.84
N VAL A 61 12.84 -4.11 5.34
CA VAL A 61 11.40 -3.94 5.57
C VAL A 61 10.76 -5.30 5.79
N ALA A 62 9.82 -5.39 6.75
CA ALA A 62 9.07 -6.61 7.06
C ALA A 62 9.97 -7.84 7.31
N GLY A 63 11.11 -7.64 7.95
CA GLY A 63 12.10 -8.70 8.24
C GLY A 63 12.85 -9.21 7.01
N GLY A 64 12.81 -8.49 5.88
CA GLY A 64 13.51 -8.78 4.64
C GLY A 64 14.14 -7.54 4.02
N TYR A 65 14.73 -7.70 2.85
CA TYR A 65 15.34 -6.63 2.06
C TYR A 65 14.55 -6.40 0.79
N GLN A 66 14.36 -5.14 0.41
CA GLN A 66 13.63 -4.73 -0.79
C GLN A 66 14.30 -3.55 -1.47
N LEU A 67 14.37 -3.57 -2.80
CA LEU A 67 14.71 -2.39 -3.59
C LEU A 67 13.49 -1.48 -3.69
N ARG A 68 13.65 -0.21 -3.32
CA ARG A 68 12.58 0.79 -3.35
C ARG A 68 13.04 2.03 -4.11
N THR A 69 12.10 2.76 -4.68
CA THR A 69 12.37 4.08 -5.27
C THR A 69 12.56 5.11 -4.16
N LEU A 70 13.41 6.09 -4.38
CA LEU A 70 13.61 7.20 -3.45
C LEU A 70 12.29 7.95 -3.22
N LYS A 71 12.04 8.37 -1.97
CA LYS A 71 10.82 9.12 -1.59
C LYS A 71 10.67 10.42 -2.38
N GLU A 72 11.78 11.09 -2.69
CA GLU A 72 11.78 12.31 -3.51
C GLU A 72 11.28 12.10 -4.95
N HIS A 73 11.40 10.88 -5.48
CA HIS A 73 10.91 10.52 -6.80
C HIS A 73 9.43 10.10 -6.84
N ALA A 74 8.76 10.06 -5.67
CA ALA A 74 7.40 9.55 -5.54
C ALA A 74 6.39 10.26 -6.47
N GLN A 75 6.54 11.56 -6.72
CA GLN A 75 5.65 12.29 -7.63
C GLN A 75 5.74 11.79 -9.09
N TYR A 76 6.94 11.46 -9.56
CA TYR A 76 7.15 10.95 -10.92
C TYR A 76 6.62 9.52 -11.07
N VAL A 77 6.91 8.67 -10.07
CA VAL A 77 6.41 7.29 -10.03
C VAL A 77 4.87 7.27 -10.03
N ARG A 78 4.22 8.13 -9.22
CA ARG A 78 2.75 8.23 -9.19
C ARG A 78 2.17 8.65 -10.55
N ARG A 79 2.82 9.59 -11.25
CA ARG A 79 2.38 10.03 -12.58
C ARG A 79 2.52 8.90 -13.61
N LEU A 80 3.65 8.18 -13.59
CA LEU A 80 3.90 7.05 -14.48
C LEU A 80 2.88 5.93 -14.30
N LEU A 81 2.62 5.55 -13.04
CA LEU A 81 1.71 4.45 -12.72
C LEU A 81 0.24 4.85 -12.79
N ALA A 82 -0.08 6.13 -12.97
CA ALA A 82 -1.44 6.69 -12.87
C ALA A 82 -2.19 6.23 -11.60
N ALA A 83 -1.45 5.78 -10.58
CA ALA A 83 -1.99 5.19 -9.37
C ALA A 83 -2.39 6.28 -8.39
N LYS A 84 -3.66 6.25 -7.97
CA LYS A 84 -4.07 6.97 -6.77
C LYS A 84 -3.62 6.14 -5.57
N PRO A 85 -2.73 6.65 -4.70
CA PRO A 85 -2.33 5.90 -3.52
C PRO A 85 -3.58 5.56 -2.70
N PRO A 86 -3.71 4.31 -2.22
CA PRO A 86 -4.80 3.94 -1.33
C PRO A 86 -4.68 4.79 -0.06
N ARG A 87 -5.59 5.75 0.09
CA ARG A 87 -5.64 6.56 1.32
C ARG A 87 -6.18 5.69 2.44
N LEU A 88 -5.43 5.59 3.52
CA LEU A 88 -5.93 5.05 4.78
C LEU A 88 -6.70 6.18 5.47
N SER A 89 -7.98 5.96 5.76
CA SER A 89 -8.76 6.93 6.53
C SER A 89 -8.23 7.03 7.97
N ARG A 90 -8.47 8.15 8.64
CA ARG A 90 -8.05 8.35 10.03
C ARG A 90 -8.53 7.22 10.96
N PRO A 91 -9.79 6.75 10.90
CA PRO A 91 -10.24 5.59 11.69
C PRO A 91 -9.47 4.30 11.41
N LEU A 92 -9.08 4.07 10.14
CA LEU A 92 -8.25 2.90 9.78
C LEU A 92 -6.87 2.99 10.42
N LEU A 93 -6.22 4.16 10.34
CA LEU A 93 -4.89 4.39 10.91
C LEU A 93 -4.91 4.24 12.43
N GLU A 94 -5.89 4.83 13.13
CA GLU A 94 -6.07 4.71 14.58
C GLU A 94 -6.23 3.25 15.00
N THR A 95 -7.10 2.50 14.34
CA THR A 95 -7.34 1.09 14.67
C THR A 95 -6.11 0.24 14.38
N ALA A 96 -5.44 0.46 13.25
CA ALA A 96 -4.22 -0.25 12.90
C ALA A 96 -3.10 0.03 13.92
N ALA A 97 -2.95 1.28 14.37
CA ALA A 97 -2.01 1.67 15.42
C ALA A 97 -2.31 0.97 16.75
N ILE A 98 -3.57 0.99 17.21
CA ILE A 98 -3.97 0.29 18.45
C ILE A 98 -3.58 -1.20 18.37
N ILE A 99 -3.86 -1.85 17.23
CA ILE A 99 -3.51 -3.25 17.05
C ILE A 99 -1.99 -3.42 17.07
N ALA A 100 -1.23 -2.58 16.37
CA ALA A 100 0.22 -2.67 16.31
C ALA A 100 0.90 -2.58 17.67
N TYR A 101 0.42 -1.68 18.56
CA TYR A 101 1.00 -1.50 19.89
C TYR A 101 0.48 -2.48 20.95
N ARG A 102 -0.71 -3.08 20.75
CA ARG A 102 -1.40 -3.87 21.78
C ARG A 102 -1.62 -5.33 21.43
N GLN A 103 -1.20 -5.74 20.25
CA GLN A 103 -1.42 -7.10 19.78
C GLN A 103 -0.80 -8.17 20.70
N PRO A 104 -1.45 -9.34 20.85
CA PRO A 104 -2.75 -9.68 20.29
C PRO A 104 -3.91 -9.04 21.07
N ILE A 105 -4.86 -8.40 20.39
CA ILE A 105 -5.97 -7.62 20.98
C ILE A 105 -7.30 -8.03 20.36
N THR A 106 -8.38 -7.99 21.16
CA THR A 106 -9.74 -8.34 20.72
C THR A 106 -10.55 -7.12 20.28
N ARG A 107 -11.60 -7.32 19.48
CA ARG A 107 -12.50 -6.25 19.06
C ARG A 107 -13.09 -5.45 20.24
N PRO A 108 -13.65 -6.08 21.30
CA PRO A 108 -14.17 -5.30 22.45
C PRO A 108 -13.10 -4.41 23.11
N GLU A 109 -11.85 -4.88 23.19
CA GLU A 109 -10.74 -4.09 23.75
C GLU A 109 -10.38 -2.90 22.85
N ILE A 110 -10.40 -3.09 21.52
CA ILE A 110 -10.20 -2.01 20.55
C ILE A 110 -11.32 -0.96 20.67
N GLU A 111 -12.58 -1.39 20.72
CA GLU A 111 -13.75 -0.52 20.87
C GLU A 111 -13.72 0.25 22.20
N GLN A 112 -13.25 -0.38 23.28
CA GLN A 112 -13.05 0.29 24.57
C GLN A 112 -12.01 1.42 24.47
N LEU A 113 -10.92 1.21 23.73
CA LEU A 113 -9.87 2.23 23.54
C LEU A 113 -10.32 3.36 22.60
N ARG A 114 -11.09 3.02 21.57
CA ARG A 114 -11.57 4.01 20.60
C ARG A 114 -12.83 4.76 21.01
N GLY A 115 -13.62 4.18 21.92
CA GLY A 115 -14.92 4.71 22.33
C GLY A 115 -16.03 4.56 21.27
N VAL A 116 -15.77 3.87 20.15
CA VAL A 116 -16.71 3.69 19.02
C VAL A 116 -16.64 2.29 18.45
N ASP A 117 -17.69 1.86 17.76
CA ASP A 117 -17.72 0.60 17.01
C ASP A 117 -16.58 0.53 16.00
N SER A 118 -15.95 -0.64 15.92
CA SER A 118 -14.78 -0.86 15.06
C SER A 118 -14.97 -2.00 14.04
N GLY A 119 -16.18 -2.58 13.94
CA GLY A 119 -16.44 -3.74 13.09
C GLY A 119 -16.07 -3.53 11.64
N GLY A 120 -16.62 -2.51 10.99
CA GLY A 120 -16.34 -2.23 9.57
C GLY A 120 -14.90 -1.81 9.30
N VAL A 121 -14.25 -1.17 10.30
CA VAL A 121 -12.83 -0.79 10.19
C VAL A 121 -11.94 -2.04 10.23
N LEU A 122 -12.23 -2.97 11.15
CA LEU A 122 -11.51 -4.26 11.26
C LEU A 122 -11.67 -5.11 10.01
N GLU A 123 -12.88 -5.16 9.43
CA GLU A 123 -13.14 -5.86 8.17
C GLU A 123 -12.28 -5.28 7.03
N THR A 124 -12.25 -3.96 6.88
CA THR A 124 -11.40 -3.29 5.89
C THR A 124 -9.91 -3.55 6.11
N LEU A 125 -9.45 -3.59 7.37
CA LEU A 125 -8.05 -3.91 7.69
C LEU A 125 -7.70 -5.37 7.34
N LEU A 126 -8.63 -6.31 7.56
CA LEU A 126 -8.48 -7.72 7.16
C LEU A 126 -8.47 -7.87 5.63
N GLU A 127 -9.40 -7.23 4.91
CA GLU A 127 -9.45 -7.24 3.45
C GLU A 127 -8.17 -6.70 2.82
N ARG A 128 -7.61 -5.63 3.39
CA ARG A 128 -6.33 -5.06 2.97
C ARG A 128 -5.11 -5.85 3.45
N ARG A 129 -5.32 -6.94 4.15
CA ARG A 129 -4.27 -7.77 4.74
C ARG A 129 -3.32 -7.03 5.68
N LEU A 130 -3.72 -5.89 6.23
CA LEU A 130 -2.92 -5.15 7.20
C LEU A 130 -2.97 -5.80 8.59
N VAL A 131 -4.06 -6.49 8.91
CA VAL A 131 -4.21 -7.28 10.13
C VAL A 131 -4.66 -8.70 9.80
N LYS A 132 -4.41 -9.60 10.73
CA LYS A 132 -4.82 -11.01 10.68
C LYS A 132 -5.46 -11.43 11.99
N ILE A 133 -6.24 -12.52 11.96
CA ILE A 133 -6.73 -13.19 13.16
C ILE A 133 -5.57 -14.02 13.72
N ALA A 134 -5.10 -13.68 14.93
CA ALA A 134 -4.00 -14.35 15.61
C ALA A 134 -4.48 -15.52 16.50
N GLY A 135 -5.79 -15.67 16.68
CA GLY A 135 -6.39 -16.72 17.49
C GLY A 135 -7.67 -16.26 18.18
N ARG A 136 -8.06 -16.95 19.24
CA ARG A 136 -9.20 -16.62 20.09
C ARG A 136 -8.76 -16.49 21.54
N LYS A 137 -9.29 -15.51 22.26
CA LYS A 137 -9.00 -15.31 23.68
C LYS A 137 -9.80 -16.31 24.51
N GLU A 138 -9.19 -16.88 25.56
CA GLU A 138 -9.87 -17.71 26.54
C GLU A 138 -10.65 -16.84 27.52
N ALA A 139 -11.81 -16.35 27.07
CA ALA A 139 -12.73 -15.50 27.83
C ALA A 139 -14.16 -15.81 27.39
N PRO A 140 -15.18 -15.43 28.16
CA PRO A 140 -16.59 -15.59 27.76
C PRO A 140 -16.82 -15.05 26.34
N GLY A 141 -17.49 -15.86 25.49
CA GLY A 141 -17.70 -15.55 24.08
C GLY A 141 -16.51 -15.85 23.16
N ARG A 142 -15.34 -16.26 23.67
CA ARG A 142 -14.11 -16.61 22.93
C ARG A 142 -13.83 -15.63 21.76
N PRO A 143 -13.69 -14.32 22.03
CA PRO A 143 -13.54 -13.33 20.98
C PRO A 143 -12.25 -13.54 20.19
N MET A 144 -12.29 -13.19 18.87
CA MET A 144 -11.12 -13.23 18.00
C MET A 144 -10.09 -12.20 18.45
N MET A 145 -8.82 -12.58 18.37
CA MET A 145 -7.67 -11.69 18.60
C MET A 145 -7.06 -11.30 17.26
N TYR A 146 -6.68 -10.04 17.15
CA TYR A 146 -6.09 -9.44 15.95
C TYR A 146 -4.61 -9.12 16.18
N ALA A 147 -3.83 -9.25 15.12
CA ALA A 147 -2.42 -8.86 15.07
C ALA A 147 -2.08 -8.32 13.68
N THR A 148 -1.01 -7.56 13.58
CA THR A 148 -0.48 -7.05 12.30
C THR A 148 0.12 -8.16 11.45
N THR A 149 0.30 -7.87 10.17
CA THR A 149 0.89 -8.78 9.17
C THR A 149 2.23 -8.24 8.67
N PRO A 150 3.00 -9.00 7.90
CA PRO A 150 4.15 -8.47 7.15
C PRO A 150 3.77 -7.34 6.19
N GLU A 151 2.60 -7.42 5.55
CA GLU A 151 2.09 -6.38 4.65
C GLU A 151 1.83 -5.05 5.37
N PHE A 152 1.50 -5.09 6.68
CA PHE A 152 1.46 -3.89 7.51
C PHE A 152 2.83 -3.25 7.60
N LEU A 153 3.86 -4.02 7.95
CA LEU A 153 5.24 -3.52 8.05
C LEU A 153 5.73 -2.96 6.72
N GLU A 154 5.43 -3.64 5.61
CA GLU A 154 5.77 -3.18 4.27
C GLU A 154 5.08 -1.86 3.91
N THR A 155 3.78 -1.74 4.21
CA THR A 155 2.98 -0.54 3.93
C THR A 155 3.51 0.69 4.66
N PHE A 156 3.95 0.50 5.91
CA PHE A 156 4.49 1.59 6.74
C PHE A 156 6.02 1.73 6.65
N GLY A 157 6.69 0.88 5.87
CA GLY A 157 8.13 0.90 5.71
C GLY A 157 8.90 0.56 6.99
N LEU A 158 8.34 -0.33 7.82
CA LEU A 158 8.93 -0.76 9.07
C LEU A 158 9.71 -2.06 8.88
N LYS A 159 10.89 -2.15 9.48
CA LYS A 159 11.66 -3.40 9.54
C LYS A 159 10.94 -4.46 10.39
N ASP A 160 10.48 -4.05 11.55
CA ASP A 160 9.78 -4.83 12.56
C ASP A 160 8.89 -3.91 13.40
N LEU A 161 8.22 -4.45 14.41
CA LEU A 161 7.35 -3.69 15.31
C LEU A 161 8.12 -2.83 16.33
N GLU A 162 9.40 -3.14 16.56
CA GLU A 162 10.25 -2.34 17.46
C GLU A 162 10.56 -0.97 16.84
N GLY A 163 10.47 -0.86 15.51
CA GLY A 163 10.58 0.40 14.77
C GLY A 163 9.37 1.33 14.89
N LEU A 164 8.33 0.96 15.63
CA LEU A 164 7.21 1.86 15.92
C LEU A 164 7.67 2.95 16.90
N PRO A 165 7.31 4.23 16.67
CA PRO A 165 7.64 5.32 17.59
C PRO A 165 7.09 5.05 18.98
N ASP A 166 7.81 5.44 20.03
CA ASP A 166 7.26 5.38 21.38
C ASP A 166 6.03 6.29 21.51
N LEU A 167 5.08 5.90 22.38
CA LEU A 167 3.85 6.69 22.60
C LEU A 167 4.13 8.16 22.97
N LYS A 168 5.29 8.46 23.55
CA LYS A 168 5.73 9.83 23.84
C LYS A 168 6.18 10.57 22.58
N GLU A 169 6.93 9.92 21.71
CA GLU A 169 7.36 10.47 20.42
C GLU A 169 6.15 10.69 19.49
N PHE A 170 5.15 9.81 19.57
CA PHE A 170 3.90 9.98 18.80
C PHE A 170 3.16 11.27 19.19
N GLN A 171 3.09 11.59 20.49
CA GLN A 171 2.48 12.83 20.96
C GLN A 171 3.28 14.09 20.54
N GLU A 172 4.59 13.99 20.43
CA GLU A 172 5.44 15.08 19.93
C GLU A 172 5.26 15.29 18.42
N ILE A 173 5.17 14.20 17.65
CA ILE A 173 4.89 14.25 16.20
C ILE A 173 3.49 14.83 15.95
N GLU A 174 2.47 14.41 16.69
CA GLU A 174 1.10 14.90 16.57
C GLU A 174 1.04 16.42 16.85
N ARG A 175 1.70 16.90 17.91
CA ARG A 175 1.82 18.34 18.21
C ARG A 175 2.58 19.11 17.14
N ALA A 176 3.63 18.53 16.56
CA ALA A 176 4.40 19.16 15.50
C ALA A 176 3.57 19.28 14.19
N VAL A 177 2.77 18.28 13.86
CA VAL A 177 1.86 18.29 12.69
C VAL A 177 0.73 19.32 12.89
N GLU A 178 0.12 19.37 14.06
CA GLU A 178 -0.93 20.38 14.36
C GLU A 178 -0.38 21.81 14.28
N GLN A 179 0.87 22.04 14.64
CA GLN A 179 1.52 23.37 14.52
C GLN A 179 1.84 23.76 13.08
N THR A 180 2.04 22.78 12.19
CA THR A 180 2.29 23.04 10.76
C THR A 180 1.02 23.24 9.97
N GLU A 181 -0.13 22.69 10.39
CA GLU A 181 -1.41 22.88 9.73
C GLU A 181 -2.11 24.21 10.11
N THR A 182 -1.64 24.90 11.17
CA THR A 182 -2.17 26.20 11.60
C THR A 182 -1.40 27.42 11.04
N GLY A 183 -0.50 27.21 10.08
CA GLY A 183 0.12 28.30 9.35
C GLY A 183 -0.93 29.04 8.51
N PRO A 184 -0.88 30.39 8.42
CA PRO A 184 -1.87 31.16 7.70
C PRO A 184 -1.91 30.73 6.24
N VAL A 185 -3.08 30.29 5.78
CA VAL A 185 -3.37 30.12 4.35
C VAL A 185 -3.32 31.53 3.78
N GLU A 186 -2.21 31.93 3.15
CA GLU A 186 -2.17 33.12 2.32
C GLU A 186 -3.28 33.01 1.29
N SER A 187 -4.29 33.81 1.51
CA SER A 187 -5.38 34.04 0.58
C SER A 187 -4.75 34.57 -0.71
N ILE A 188 -4.74 33.76 -1.74
CA ILE A 188 -4.46 34.22 -3.09
C ILE A 188 -5.62 35.15 -3.43
N GLU A 189 -5.44 36.46 -3.26
CA GLU A 189 -6.32 37.49 -3.81
C GLU A 189 -6.33 37.32 -5.31
N THR A 190 -7.42 36.77 -5.83
CA THR A 190 -7.76 36.87 -7.24
C THR A 190 -8.16 38.31 -7.53
N HIS A 191 -7.27 39.07 -8.16
CA HIS A 191 -7.62 40.34 -8.76
C HIS A 191 -8.71 40.12 -9.83
N PRO A 192 -9.84 40.85 -9.76
CA PRO A 192 -10.82 40.90 -10.83
C PRO A 192 -10.51 42.12 -11.71
N GLU A 193 -9.72 41.95 -12.74
CA GLU A 193 -9.70 42.94 -13.84
C GLU A 193 -9.57 42.15 -15.16
N ASP A 194 -10.67 41.92 -15.82
CA ASP A 194 -10.97 42.25 -17.20
C ASP A 194 -12.36 41.68 -17.59
N ALA A 195 -13.37 42.49 -17.32
CA ALA A 195 -14.68 42.32 -17.91
C ALA A 195 -14.78 43.26 -19.10
N THR A 196 -14.57 42.75 -20.31
CA THR A 196 -14.97 43.47 -21.55
C THR A 196 -15.85 42.55 -22.40
N SER A 197 -17.14 42.88 -22.30
CA SER A 197 -18.20 42.76 -23.30
C SER A 197 -18.02 41.79 -24.48
N VAL A 198 -18.86 40.74 -24.54
CA VAL A 198 -19.45 40.27 -25.79
C VAL A 198 -20.93 40.00 -25.58
N GLN A 199 -21.71 40.58 -26.45
CA GLN A 199 -23.15 40.70 -26.52
C GLN A 199 -23.92 39.38 -26.51
N GLU A 200 -25.13 39.52 -25.97
CA GLU A 200 -26.29 38.64 -26.15
C GLU A 200 -26.57 38.34 -27.63
N ALA A 201 -26.82 37.08 -27.94
CA ALA A 201 -27.58 36.66 -29.11
C ALA A 201 -28.58 35.59 -28.65
N GLU A 202 -29.86 35.94 -28.77
CA GLU A 202 -31.01 35.08 -28.50
C GLU A 202 -31.13 33.91 -29.46
N PRO A 203 -31.93 32.86 -29.12
CA PRO A 203 -31.99 31.61 -29.83
C PRO A 203 -33.01 31.62 -30.98
N GLU A 204 -32.60 31.22 -32.16
CA GLU A 204 -33.56 30.85 -33.23
C GLU A 204 -33.97 29.39 -33.14
N LYS A 205 -35.29 29.24 -33.27
CA LYS A 205 -36.05 27.97 -33.32
C LYS A 205 -35.96 27.33 -34.70
N SER A 206 -36.21 26.01 -34.62
CA SER A 206 -36.85 25.14 -35.62
C SER A 206 -35.97 24.51 -36.70
N ALA A 207 -35.92 23.16 -36.74
CA ALA A 207 -36.70 22.28 -37.64
C ALA A 207 -36.34 20.85 -37.35
N ASP A 208 -37.29 20.11 -36.86
CA ASP A 208 -38.00 18.97 -37.43
C ASP A 208 -37.20 18.17 -38.50
N PHE A 209 -36.78 16.95 -38.17
CA PHE A 209 -36.61 15.88 -39.14
C PHE A 209 -36.93 14.53 -38.50
N THR A 210 -37.99 13.97 -38.94
CA THR A 210 -38.58 12.69 -38.62
C THR A 210 -37.81 11.54 -39.22
N ASP A 211 -37.77 10.44 -38.44
CA ASP A 211 -38.04 9.05 -38.91
C ASP A 211 -37.00 8.36 -39.77
N SER A 212 -36.43 7.28 -39.19
CA SER A 212 -36.47 5.94 -39.80
C SER A 212 -35.86 4.92 -38.84
N ALA A 213 -36.72 4.06 -38.35
CA ALA A 213 -36.40 2.81 -37.70
C ALA A 213 -35.72 1.86 -38.69
N GLU A 214 -34.66 1.18 -38.25
CA GLU A 214 -34.35 -0.16 -38.81
C GLU A 214 -33.72 -1.02 -37.70
N SER A 215 -34.53 -1.93 -37.23
CA SER A 215 -34.22 -3.04 -36.35
C SER A 215 -33.37 -4.08 -37.09
N ALA A 216 -32.22 -4.42 -36.58
CA ALA A 216 -31.51 -5.63 -36.93
C ALA A 216 -31.37 -6.51 -35.69
N ASP A 217 -32.25 -7.53 -35.59
CA ASP A 217 -32.13 -8.72 -34.77
C ASP A 217 -30.79 -9.41 -35.07
N VAL A 218 -29.97 -9.61 -34.06
CA VAL A 218 -28.87 -10.59 -34.10
C VAL A 218 -29.13 -11.61 -32.98
N GLU A 219 -29.58 -12.78 -33.39
CA GLU A 219 -29.70 -13.98 -32.56
C GLU A 219 -28.32 -14.37 -31.96
N PRO A 220 -28.27 -14.81 -30.71
CA PRO A 220 -27.03 -15.37 -30.14
C PRO A 220 -26.86 -16.85 -30.55
N GLU A 221 -25.69 -17.17 -31.09
CA GLU A 221 -25.27 -18.54 -31.38
C GLU A 221 -25.20 -19.42 -30.11
N PRO A 222 -25.56 -20.74 -30.23
CA PRO A 222 -25.54 -21.65 -29.09
C PRO A 222 -24.12 -22.11 -28.71
N ARG A 223 -23.86 -22.16 -27.43
CA ARG A 223 -22.61 -22.69 -26.82
C ARG A 223 -22.53 -24.20 -27.03
N PRO A 224 -21.37 -24.79 -27.34
CA PRO A 224 -21.18 -26.23 -27.40
C PRO A 224 -21.21 -26.85 -25.97
N SER A 225 -21.91 -28.01 -25.92
CA SER A 225 -22.02 -28.83 -24.71
C SER A 225 -20.69 -29.48 -24.32
N PRO A 226 -20.45 -29.76 -23.01
CA PRO A 226 -19.25 -30.46 -22.57
C PRO A 226 -19.28 -31.93 -22.95
N GLU A 227 -18.17 -32.41 -23.53
CA GLU A 227 -17.94 -33.84 -23.82
C GLU A 227 -17.78 -34.64 -22.52
N GLU A 228 -18.48 -35.75 -22.43
CA GLU A 228 -18.35 -36.74 -21.35
C GLU A 228 -17.01 -37.49 -21.45
N PRO A 229 -16.40 -37.90 -20.33
CA PRO A 229 -15.17 -38.71 -20.36
C PRO A 229 -15.50 -40.15 -20.74
N ASN A 230 -14.85 -40.62 -21.80
CA ASN A 230 -14.90 -42.00 -22.29
C ASN A 230 -14.18 -42.94 -21.32
N GLU A 231 -14.93 -43.75 -20.60
CA GLU A 231 -14.46 -44.98 -19.97
C GLU A 231 -14.23 -46.04 -21.02
N SER A 232 -13.02 -46.54 -21.15
CA SER A 232 -12.76 -47.87 -21.74
C SER A 232 -11.43 -48.45 -21.32
N LYS A 233 -11.54 -49.52 -20.50
CA LYS A 233 -10.67 -50.71 -20.29
C LYS A 233 -9.24 -50.47 -19.79
#